data_dedc1f54230b2859975a3a1716b7dc0d
#
_entry.id   dedc1f54230b2859975a3a1716b7dc0d
#
_cell.length_a   1.000
_cell.length_b   1.000
_cell.length_c   1.000
_cell.angle_alpha   90.00
_cell.angle_beta   90.00
_cell.angle_gamma   90.00
#
_symmetry.space_group_name_H-M   'P 1'
#
loop_
_entity.id
_entity.type
_entity.pdbx_description
1 polymer ?
#
loop_
_entity_poly.entity_id
_entity_poly.type
_entity_poly.pdbx_seq_one_letter_code
_entity_poly.pdbx_strand_id
1 'polypeptide(L)'
;AARIKEKLALDPVVGESQLARLEAGHEAAEIAEAVEKHMALPLYLDGRVVGCCRRAHDTDENLSAHVMLENLACKTSGVLALLHLIKNSGLAPSDIDFVVECSEEAVGDVMQRGGGNLAKAVAEIAGCGNASGFDVRGFCAGPAAAVIAGASMVASGVRRNVAVLGGGSLPKLYM
;
A
#
# COMPACT_ATOMS: atom_id res chain seq x y z
N ALA A 1 -16.84 -4.61 3.21
CA ALA A 1 -15.67 -5.18 3.91
C ALA A 1 -15.65 -6.72 3.86
N ALA A 2 -16.75 -7.45 4.20
CA ALA A 2 -16.75 -8.90 4.29
C ALA A 2 -16.21 -9.59 3.02
N ARG A 3 -16.71 -9.24 1.83
CA ARG A 3 -16.25 -9.82 0.55
C ARG A 3 -14.79 -9.54 0.24
N ILE A 4 -14.29 -8.35 0.56
CA ILE A 4 -12.87 -8.02 0.39
C ILE A 4 -12.04 -8.89 1.33
N LYS A 5 -12.49 -9.04 2.58
CA LYS A 5 -11.85 -9.89 3.57
C LYS A 5 -11.79 -11.36 3.14
N GLU A 6 -12.90 -11.89 2.63
CA GLU A 6 -12.98 -13.26 2.09
C GLU A 6 -11.99 -13.46 0.92
N LYS A 7 -11.90 -12.51 -0.02
CA LYS A 7 -10.96 -12.60 -1.15
C LYS A 7 -9.51 -12.51 -0.71
N LEU A 8 -9.19 -11.61 0.21
CA LEU A 8 -7.84 -11.49 0.74
C LEU A 8 -7.42 -12.74 1.53
N ALA A 9 -8.35 -13.37 2.24
CA ALA A 9 -8.09 -14.61 2.97
C ALA A 9 -7.75 -15.81 2.06
N LEU A 10 -8.02 -15.72 0.75
CA LEU A 10 -7.59 -16.74 -0.22
C LEU A 10 -6.10 -16.65 -0.57
N ASP A 11 -5.46 -15.51 -0.32
CA ASP A 11 -4.04 -15.38 -0.54
C ASP A 11 -3.26 -15.97 0.67
N PRO A 12 -2.41 -16.98 0.44
CA PRO A 12 -1.73 -17.70 1.52
C PRO A 12 -0.70 -16.88 2.29
N VAL A 13 -0.43 -15.63 1.89
CA VAL A 13 0.46 -14.71 2.63
C VAL A 13 -0.29 -13.74 3.52
N VAL A 14 -1.62 -13.62 3.36
CA VAL A 14 -2.46 -12.72 4.16
C VAL A 14 -2.92 -13.44 5.42
N GLY A 15 -2.35 -13.08 6.55
CA GLY A 15 -2.66 -13.67 7.85
C GLY A 15 -3.76 -12.92 8.61
N GLU A 16 -4.10 -13.46 9.77
CA GLU A 16 -5.14 -12.88 10.65
C GLU A 16 -4.83 -11.43 11.05
N SER A 17 -3.57 -11.09 11.26
CA SER A 17 -3.15 -9.73 11.64
C SER A 17 -3.45 -8.69 10.57
N GLN A 18 -3.35 -9.06 9.28
CA GLN A 18 -3.74 -8.20 8.17
C GLN A 18 -5.26 -8.15 8.03
N LEU A 19 -5.94 -9.29 8.13
CA LEU A 19 -7.40 -9.36 8.04
C LEU A 19 -8.11 -8.65 9.19
N ALA A 20 -7.52 -8.62 10.38
CA ALA A 20 -8.06 -7.91 11.54
C ALA A 20 -8.08 -6.38 11.36
N ARG A 21 -7.23 -5.83 10.49
CA ARG A 21 -7.23 -4.40 10.14
C ARG A 21 -8.43 -3.98 9.28
N LEU A 22 -9.13 -4.94 8.69
CA LEU A 22 -10.37 -4.70 7.93
C LEU A 22 -11.55 -4.72 8.88
N GLU A 23 -12.04 -3.55 9.21
CA GLU A 23 -13.23 -3.36 10.04
C GLU A 23 -14.51 -3.80 9.32
N ALA A 24 -15.66 -3.71 10.01
CA ALA A 24 -16.96 -4.11 9.46
C ALA A 24 -17.33 -3.34 8.17
N GLY A 25 -16.81 -2.14 8.02
CA GLY A 25 -17.10 -1.24 6.89
C GLY A 25 -18.43 -0.51 7.08
N HIS A 26 -18.91 0.08 6.00
CA HIS A 26 -20.14 0.88 5.99
C HIS A 26 -21.30 0.09 5.39
N GLU A 27 -22.52 0.48 5.74
CA GLU A 27 -23.73 -0.05 5.16
C GLU A 27 -23.84 0.28 3.66
N ALA A 28 -24.51 -0.59 2.90
CA ALA A 28 -24.64 -0.43 1.45
C ALA A 28 -25.31 0.90 1.06
N ALA A 29 -26.27 1.38 1.85
CA ALA A 29 -26.95 2.65 1.63
C ALA A 29 -26.00 3.84 1.79
N GLU A 30 -25.12 3.83 2.80
CA GLU A 30 -24.13 4.88 3.02
C GLU A 30 -23.09 4.93 1.88
N ILE A 31 -22.71 3.76 1.37
CA ILE A 31 -21.80 3.66 0.24
C ILE A 31 -22.44 4.24 -1.01
N ALA A 32 -23.70 3.87 -1.29
CA ALA A 32 -24.46 4.36 -2.45
C ALA A 32 -24.62 5.89 -2.37
N GLU A 33 -24.99 6.42 -1.23
CA GLU A 33 -25.14 7.88 -1.02
C GLU A 33 -23.82 8.63 -1.23
N ALA A 34 -22.70 8.11 -0.71
CA ALA A 34 -21.39 8.75 -0.88
C ALA A 34 -20.94 8.77 -2.35
N VAL A 35 -21.23 7.71 -3.10
CA VAL A 35 -20.92 7.62 -4.54
C VAL A 35 -21.83 8.55 -5.34
N GLU A 36 -23.13 8.59 -5.06
CA GLU A 36 -24.09 9.46 -5.73
C GLU A 36 -23.76 10.95 -5.54
N LYS A 37 -23.33 11.31 -4.35
CA LYS A 37 -22.87 12.69 -4.02
C LYS A 37 -21.47 13.03 -4.53
N HIS A 38 -20.84 12.18 -5.31
CA HIS A 38 -19.45 12.36 -5.79
C HIS A 38 -18.41 12.58 -4.70
N MET A 39 -18.69 12.10 -3.49
CA MET A 39 -17.74 12.16 -2.36
C MET A 39 -16.83 10.93 -2.27
N ALA A 40 -17.12 9.89 -3.06
CA ALA A 40 -16.39 8.64 -3.06
C ALA A 40 -16.38 7.97 -4.43
N LEU A 41 -15.35 7.20 -4.71
CA LEU A 41 -15.26 6.29 -5.85
C LEU A 41 -15.68 4.89 -5.43
N PRO A 42 -16.54 4.20 -6.21
CA PRO A 42 -16.95 2.84 -5.89
C PRO A 42 -15.82 1.85 -6.11
N LEU A 43 -15.74 0.86 -5.21
CA LEU A 43 -14.88 -0.30 -5.34
C LEU A 43 -15.71 -1.48 -5.84
N TYR A 44 -15.32 -2.04 -6.96
CA TYR A 44 -16.01 -3.16 -7.60
C TYR A 44 -15.32 -4.49 -7.32
N LEU A 45 -16.09 -5.52 -7.08
CA LEU A 45 -15.66 -6.90 -7.04
C LEU A 45 -16.73 -7.78 -7.71
N ASP A 46 -16.34 -8.56 -8.71
CA ASP A 46 -17.25 -9.39 -9.51
C ASP A 46 -18.47 -8.61 -10.04
N GLY A 47 -18.25 -7.39 -10.55
CA GLY A 47 -19.27 -6.50 -11.12
C GLY A 47 -20.21 -5.85 -10.09
N ARG A 48 -19.95 -5.99 -8.80
CA ARG A 48 -20.77 -5.43 -7.72
C ARG A 48 -19.97 -4.45 -6.89
N VAL A 49 -20.61 -3.36 -6.47
CA VAL A 49 -20.03 -2.43 -5.51
C VAL A 49 -19.92 -3.12 -4.14
N VAL A 50 -18.70 -3.22 -3.62
CA VAL A 50 -18.39 -3.85 -2.33
C VAL A 50 -17.85 -2.87 -1.30
N GLY A 51 -17.58 -1.65 -1.70
CA GLY A 51 -17.06 -0.58 -0.86
C GLY A 51 -16.90 0.71 -1.65
N CYS A 52 -16.31 1.70 -1.03
CA CYS A 52 -15.93 2.94 -1.71
C CYS A 52 -14.65 3.50 -1.11
N CYS A 53 -13.96 4.31 -1.90
CA CYS A 53 -12.84 5.12 -1.43
C CYS A 53 -13.32 6.58 -1.34
N ARG A 54 -13.39 7.12 -0.13
CA ARG A 54 -13.84 8.49 0.10
C ARG A 54 -12.70 9.48 -0.08
N ARG A 55 -13.04 10.71 -0.52
CA ARG A 55 -12.13 11.83 -0.39
C ARG A 55 -11.81 12.09 1.07
N ALA A 56 -10.61 12.54 1.35
CA ALA A 56 -10.17 12.84 2.72
C ALA A 56 -10.27 14.33 3.06
N HIS A 57 -10.53 15.19 2.06
CA HIS A 57 -10.75 16.62 2.24
C HIS A 57 -11.72 17.17 1.19
N ASP A 58 -12.47 18.21 1.53
CA ASP A 58 -13.53 18.71 0.66
C ASP A 58 -13.03 19.52 -0.52
N THR A 59 -11.93 20.26 -0.35
CA THR A 59 -11.41 21.21 -1.35
C THR A 59 -9.97 20.96 -1.75
N ASP A 60 -9.24 20.07 -1.08
CA ASP A 60 -7.86 19.73 -1.44
C ASP A 60 -7.86 18.61 -2.48
N GLU A 61 -7.47 18.94 -3.71
CA GLU A 61 -7.40 18.00 -4.82
C GLU A 61 -6.44 16.81 -4.57
N ASN A 62 -5.37 17.07 -3.79
CA ASN A 62 -4.43 16.00 -3.41
C ASN A 62 -5.04 14.98 -2.44
N LEU A 63 -6.21 15.26 -1.90
CA LEU A 63 -6.97 14.40 -1.01
C LEU A 63 -8.34 14.02 -1.58
N SER A 64 -8.46 14.11 -2.90
CA SER A 64 -9.64 13.66 -3.65
C SER A 64 -9.82 12.14 -3.54
N ALA A 65 -11.02 11.65 -3.78
CA ALA A 65 -11.31 10.22 -3.73
C ALA A 65 -10.42 9.42 -4.69
N HIS A 66 -10.08 9.99 -5.84
CA HIS A 66 -9.20 9.40 -6.84
C HIS A 66 -7.77 9.21 -6.30
N VAL A 67 -7.18 10.25 -5.74
CA VAL A 67 -5.84 10.20 -5.16
C VAL A 67 -5.80 9.22 -3.98
N MET A 68 -6.84 9.22 -3.15
CA MET A 68 -6.95 8.27 -2.03
C MET A 68 -7.04 6.82 -2.52
N LEU A 69 -7.73 6.56 -3.64
CA LEU A 69 -7.81 5.23 -4.23
C LEU A 69 -6.46 4.76 -4.79
N GLU A 70 -5.74 5.64 -5.48
CA GLU A 70 -4.39 5.35 -5.97
C GLU A 70 -3.43 5.00 -4.82
N ASN A 71 -3.43 5.79 -3.77
CA ASN A 71 -2.61 5.54 -2.58
C ASN A 71 -2.97 4.22 -1.90
N LEU A 72 -4.26 3.90 -1.80
CA LEU A 72 -4.73 2.63 -1.26
C LEU A 72 -4.24 1.45 -2.10
N ALA A 73 -4.37 1.53 -3.42
CA ALA A 73 -3.93 0.49 -4.34
C ALA A 73 -2.41 0.29 -4.28
N CYS A 74 -1.64 1.38 -4.28
CA CYS A 74 -0.20 1.38 -4.16
C CYS A 74 0.25 0.73 -2.83
N LYS A 75 -0.31 1.17 -1.72
CA LYS A 75 0.01 0.63 -0.40
C LYS A 75 -0.34 -0.86 -0.28
N THR A 76 -1.53 -1.25 -0.73
CA THR A 76 -2.00 -2.64 -0.66
C THR A 76 -1.15 -3.58 -1.51
N SER A 77 -0.84 -3.19 -2.75
CA SER A 77 0.02 -3.99 -3.62
C SER A 77 1.44 -4.09 -3.09
N GLY A 78 1.99 -3.02 -2.50
CA GLY A 78 3.28 -3.03 -1.82
C GLY A 78 3.31 -3.98 -0.63
N VAL A 79 2.26 -3.99 0.21
CA VAL A 79 2.13 -4.94 1.32
C VAL A 79 2.11 -6.38 0.83
N LEU A 80 1.29 -6.69 -0.19
CA LEU A 80 1.23 -8.04 -0.76
C LEU A 80 2.58 -8.47 -1.35
N ALA A 81 3.26 -7.58 -2.07
CA ALA A 81 4.58 -7.85 -2.60
C ALA A 81 5.59 -8.18 -1.49
N LEU A 82 5.59 -7.42 -0.39
CA LEU A 82 6.48 -7.66 0.74
C LEU A 82 6.16 -8.98 1.46
N LEU A 83 4.88 -9.29 1.68
CA LEU A 83 4.46 -10.55 2.29
C LEU A 83 4.90 -11.76 1.44
N HIS A 84 4.72 -11.71 0.13
CA HIS A 84 5.19 -12.74 -0.79
C HIS A 84 6.73 -12.85 -0.79
N LEU A 85 7.44 -11.73 -0.78
CA LEU A 85 8.90 -11.71 -0.69
C LEU A 85 9.38 -12.40 0.60
N ILE A 86 8.83 -12.06 1.75
CA ILE A 86 9.16 -12.66 3.04
C ILE A 86 8.91 -14.18 3.00
N LYS A 87 7.73 -14.60 2.56
CA LYS A 87 7.40 -16.02 2.42
C LYS A 87 8.40 -16.78 1.54
N ASN A 88 8.77 -16.20 0.40
CA ASN A 88 9.65 -16.84 -0.57
C ASN A 88 11.14 -16.80 -0.16
N SER A 89 11.54 -15.81 0.63
CA SER A 89 12.93 -15.70 1.12
C SER A 89 13.23 -16.64 2.28
N GLY A 90 12.20 -17.13 2.98
CA GLY A 90 12.35 -17.93 4.19
C GLY A 90 12.80 -17.11 5.42
N LEU A 91 12.86 -15.78 5.31
CA LEU A 91 13.14 -14.88 6.42
C LEU A 91 11.90 -14.65 7.27
N ALA A 92 12.07 -14.38 8.55
CA ALA A 92 11.00 -13.88 9.38
C ALA A 92 10.77 -12.37 9.09
N PRO A 93 9.56 -11.84 9.28
CA PRO A 93 9.32 -10.40 9.14
C PRO A 93 10.25 -9.54 10.02
N SER A 94 10.61 -10.04 11.21
CA SER A 94 11.54 -9.38 12.15
C SER A 94 12.98 -9.32 11.64
N ASP A 95 13.35 -10.13 10.65
CA ASP A 95 14.70 -10.15 10.08
C ASP A 95 14.92 -9.02 9.06
N ILE A 96 13.83 -8.46 8.53
CA ILE A 96 13.92 -7.30 7.64
C ILE A 96 14.22 -6.06 8.49
N ASP A 97 15.36 -5.46 8.28
CA ASP A 97 15.81 -4.30 9.04
C ASP A 97 15.71 -2.97 8.27
N PHE A 98 15.45 -3.05 6.96
CA PHE A 98 15.21 -1.87 6.14
C PHE A 98 14.31 -2.17 4.93
N VAL A 99 13.49 -1.18 4.55
CA VAL A 99 12.64 -1.23 3.36
C VAL A 99 12.93 -0.01 2.49
N VAL A 100 13.21 -0.23 1.21
CA VAL A 100 13.25 0.82 0.19
C VAL A 100 12.03 0.64 -0.71
N GLU A 101 11.16 1.63 -0.68
CA GLU A 101 9.93 1.63 -1.46
C GLU A 101 10.11 2.52 -2.69
N CYS A 102 9.68 2.07 -3.87
CA CYS A 102 9.91 2.76 -5.13
C CYS A 102 8.67 2.88 -6.02
N SER A 103 7.49 2.96 -5.43
CA SER A 103 6.25 3.24 -6.17
C SER A 103 6.28 4.62 -6.80
N GLU A 104 5.55 4.78 -7.91
CA GLU A 104 5.45 6.07 -8.61
C GLU A 104 4.44 7.00 -7.94
N GLU A 105 3.39 6.44 -7.35
CA GLU A 105 2.18 7.14 -6.91
C GLU A 105 2.24 7.66 -5.48
N ALA A 106 3.26 7.85 -4.84
CA ALA A 106 3.27 8.29 -3.47
C ALA A 106 2.88 9.77 -3.32
N VAL A 107 1.65 10.06 -3.51
CA VAL A 107 1.13 11.42 -3.31
C VAL A 107 0.03 11.41 -2.27
N GLY A 108 0.26 12.04 -1.13
CA GLY A 108 -0.81 12.60 -0.37
C GLY A 108 -1.79 11.66 0.31
N ASP A 109 -1.33 10.54 0.85
CA ASP A 109 -2.09 9.91 1.93
C ASP A 109 -2.23 10.95 3.07
N VAL A 110 -3.42 11.13 3.63
CA VAL A 110 -3.68 12.06 4.74
C VAL A 110 -2.69 11.88 5.89
N MET A 111 -2.32 10.63 6.17
CA MET A 111 -1.39 10.27 7.25
C MET A 111 0.07 10.46 6.85
N GLN A 112 0.35 10.67 5.57
CA GLN A 112 1.69 10.78 5.01
C GLN A 112 1.90 12.09 4.26
N ARG A 113 0.99 13.01 4.39
CA ARG A 113 1.04 14.32 3.76
C ARG A 113 2.30 15.08 4.19
N GLY A 114 3.01 15.60 3.20
CA GLY A 114 4.18 16.43 3.46
C GLY A 114 5.45 15.67 3.80
N GLY A 115 5.56 14.42 3.43
CA GLY A 115 6.78 13.64 3.59
C GLY A 115 6.56 12.28 4.23
N GLY A 116 5.42 11.70 3.98
CA GLY A 116 5.09 10.37 4.46
C GLY A 116 6.12 9.34 4.04
N ASN A 117 6.20 8.29 4.81
CA ASN A 117 7.10 7.17 4.58
C ASN A 117 6.28 5.93 4.26
N LEU A 118 6.04 5.70 2.96
CA LEU A 118 5.28 4.56 2.48
C LEU A 118 6.01 3.24 2.78
N ALA A 119 7.34 3.23 2.70
CA ALA A 119 8.16 2.08 3.08
C ALA A 119 7.87 1.65 4.52
N LYS A 120 7.82 2.58 5.46
CA LYS A 120 7.52 2.27 6.87
C LYS A 120 6.09 1.79 7.07
N ALA A 121 5.12 2.41 6.40
CA ALA A 121 3.72 2.01 6.49
C ALA A 121 3.49 0.58 5.95
N VAL A 122 4.12 0.23 4.82
CA VAL A 122 4.07 -1.13 4.25
C VAL A 122 4.76 -2.14 5.17
N ALA A 123 5.94 -1.80 5.69
CA ALA A 123 6.70 -2.64 6.62
C ALA A 123 5.89 -2.96 7.89
N GLU A 124 5.23 -1.97 8.46
CA GLU A 124 4.40 -2.14 9.66
C GLU A 124 3.23 -3.10 9.42
N ILE A 125 2.51 -2.94 8.30
CA ILE A 125 1.38 -3.83 7.97
C ILE A 125 1.86 -5.26 7.70
N ALA A 126 3.05 -5.42 7.10
CA ALA A 126 3.65 -6.73 6.84
C ALA A 126 4.27 -7.38 8.09
N GLY A 127 4.30 -6.69 9.23
CA GLY A 127 4.85 -7.21 10.49
C GLY A 127 6.35 -7.00 10.64
N CYS A 128 7.00 -6.21 9.79
CA CYS A 128 8.43 -5.90 9.86
C CYS A 128 8.71 -4.81 10.91
N GLY A 129 8.44 -5.09 12.18
CA GLY A 129 8.53 -4.11 13.27
C GLY A 129 9.93 -3.49 13.48
N ASN A 130 10.98 -4.21 13.11
CA ASN A 130 12.36 -3.75 13.20
C ASN A 130 12.83 -2.90 12.03
N ALA A 131 12.04 -2.88 10.94
CA ALA A 131 12.43 -2.16 9.73
C ALA A 131 12.26 -0.66 9.89
N SER A 132 13.27 0.09 9.51
CA SER A 132 13.14 1.47 9.06
C SER A 132 13.07 1.51 7.52
N GLY A 133 12.96 2.67 6.91
CA GLY A 133 12.90 2.74 5.46
C GLY A 133 12.80 4.16 4.94
N PHE A 134 12.88 4.29 3.64
CA PHE A 134 12.61 5.51 2.89
C PHE A 134 12.02 5.19 1.52
N ASP A 135 11.42 6.21 0.92
CA ASP A 135 10.83 6.14 -0.40
C ASP A 135 11.77 6.74 -1.44
N VAL A 136 11.95 6.02 -2.55
CA VAL A 136 12.69 6.49 -3.72
C VAL A 136 11.70 6.83 -4.83
N ARG A 137 11.79 8.03 -5.36
CA ARG A 137 10.96 8.45 -6.50
C ARG A 137 11.85 8.74 -7.70
N GLY A 138 11.48 8.22 -8.85
CA GLY A 138 12.29 8.36 -10.07
C GLY A 138 11.60 7.74 -11.29
N PHE A 139 10.28 7.70 -11.30
CA PHE A 139 9.50 7.06 -12.36
C PHE A 139 10.05 5.66 -12.69
N CYS A 140 10.19 5.33 -13.96
CA CYS A 140 10.69 4.02 -14.40
C CYS A 140 12.13 3.72 -13.93
N ALA A 141 12.91 4.72 -13.53
CA ALA A 141 14.25 4.54 -12.96
C ALA A 141 14.25 4.31 -11.45
N GLY A 142 13.13 4.55 -10.77
CA GLY A 142 12.96 4.35 -9.32
C GLY A 142 13.41 2.98 -8.85
N PRO A 143 12.94 1.86 -9.44
CA PRO A 143 13.34 0.52 -9.05
C PRO A 143 14.86 0.27 -9.14
N ALA A 144 15.51 0.75 -10.19
CA ALA A 144 16.96 0.62 -10.33
C ALA A 144 17.70 1.42 -9.25
N ALA A 145 17.29 2.66 -8.99
CA ALA A 145 17.85 3.48 -7.92
C ALA A 145 17.64 2.86 -6.53
N ALA A 146 16.46 2.30 -6.28
CA ALA A 146 16.14 1.61 -5.03
C ALA A 146 17.02 0.37 -4.80
N VAL A 147 17.24 -0.43 -5.85
CA VAL A 147 18.14 -1.60 -5.79
C VAL A 147 19.57 -1.17 -5.51
N ILE A 148 20.07 -0.12 -6.18
CA ILE A 148 21.42 0.42 -5.93
C ILE A 148 21.54 0.88 -4.49
N ALA A 149 20.57 1.63 -3.98
CA ALA A 149 20.56 2.11 -2.58
C ALA A 149 20.56 0.94 -1.59
N GLY A 150 19.68 -0.03 -1.77
CA GLY A 150 19.58 -1.20 -0.90
C GLY A 150 20.85 -2.04 -0.93
N ALA A 151 21.39 -2.34 -2.11
CA ALA A 151 22.63 -3.08 -2.28
C ALA A 151 23.83 -2.38 -1.62
N SER A 152 23.91 -1.04 -1.74
CA SER A 152 24.95 -0.24 -1.12
C SER A 152 24.91 -0.30 0.41
N MET A 153 23.69 -0.31 1.00
CA MET A 153 23.51 -0.45 2.44
C MET A 153 23.97 -1.81 2.95
N VAL A 154 23.70 -2.88 2.21
CA VAL A 154 24.14 -4.23 2.56
C VAL A 154 25.65 -4.36 2.38
N ALA A 155 26.19 -3.89 1.26
CA ALA A 155 27.61 -3.95 0.97
C ALA A 155 28.47 -3.16 1.98
N SER A 156 27.96 -2.04 2.48
CA SER A 156 28.62 -1.25 3.52
C SER A 156 28.46 -1.79 4.94
N GLY A 157 27.65 -2.82 5.14
CA GLY A 157 27.36 -3.40 6.45
C GLY A 157 26.44 -2.56 7.34
N VAL A 158 25.87 -1.46 6.83
CA VAL A 158 24.93 -0.60 7.57
C VAL A 158 23.60 -1.31 7.80
N ARG A 159 23.20 -2.17 6.88
CA ARG A 159 22.00 -3.00 6.97
C ARG A 159 22.33 -4.44 6.57
N ARG A 160 21.55 -5.38 7.13
CA ARG A 160 21.72 -6.81 6.85
C ARG A 160 20.73 -7.31 5.78
N ASN A 161 19.45 -7.04 6.00
CA ASN A 161 18.37 -7.52 5.16
C ASN A 161 17.51 -6.33 4.70
N VAL A 162 17.74 -5.90 3.48
CA VAL A 162 17.02 -4.79 2.85
C VAL A 162 16.00 -5.34 1.87
N ALA A 163 14.74 -5.06 2.08
CA ALA A 163 13.69 -5.32 1.11
C ALA A 163 13.52 -4.11 0.18
N VAL A 164 13.57 -4.36 -1.12
CA VAL A 164 13.24 -3.36 -2.15
C VAL A 164 11.93 -3.76 -2.77
N LEU A 165 10.96 -2.86 -2.80
CA LEU A 165 9.64 -3.12 -3.31
C LEU A 165 9.00 -1.89 -3.97
N GLY A 166 8.04 -2.13 -4.83
CA GLY A 166 7.15 -1.11 -5.37
C GLY A 166 5.73 -1.63 -5.44
N GLY A 167 4.80 -0.79 -5.07
CA GLY A 167 3.38 -0.96 -5.36
C GLY A 167 3.00 -0.18 -6.61
N GLY A 168 1.76 -0.27 -7.03
CA GLY A 168 1.28 0.50 -8.17
C GLY A 168 -0.22 0.51 -8.33
N SER A 169 -0.69 1.51 -9.06
CA SER A 169 -2.07 1.67 -9.47
C SER A 169 -2.16 1.81 -10.99
N LEU A 170 -2.40 0.69 -11.69
CA LEU A 170 -2.53 0.67 -13.15
C LEU A 170 -3.64 1.60 -13.69
N PRO A 171 -4.77 1.82 -12.99
CA PRO A 171 -5.81 2.74 -13.48
C PRO A 171 -5.29 4.13 -13.82
N LYS A 172 -4.26 4.61 -13.15
CA LYS A 172 -3.64 5.91 -13.41
C LYS A 172 -3.12 6.07 -14.84
N LEU A 173 -2.68 4.99 -15.47
CA LEU A 173 -2.11 5.02 -16.83
C LEU A 173 -3.17 5.10 -17.93
N TYR A 174 -4.44 4.88 -17.58
CA TYR A 174 -5.56 4.76 -18.53
C TYR A 174 -6.65 5.81 -18.32
N MET A 175 -6.38 6.84 -17.53
CA MET A 175 -7.34 7.91 -17.23
C MET A 175 -6.96 9.23 -17.91
#